data_c628343f8465f92efdf0cffda673d97b
#
_entry.id   c628343f8465f92efdf0cffda673d97b
#
_cell.length_a   1.000
_cell.length_b   1.000
_cell.length_c   1.000
_cell.angle_alpha   90.00
_cell.angle_beta   90.00
_cell.angle_gamma   90.00
#
_symmetry.space_group_name_H-M   'P 1'
#
loop_
_entity.id
_entity.type
_entity.pdbx_description
1 polymer ?
#
loop_
_entity_poly.entity_id
_entity_poly.type
_entity_poly.pdbx_seq_one_letter_code
_entity_poly.pdbx_strand_id
1 'polypeptide(L)'
;MKHRILLIEDEVPIADSVAYALEQEGFEVQCAYDGLSGLSSFRSFYPDLIVLDLMLPKLNGLDLCRTIRKESNVPIIILTAKTEEIDRILGLELGADDYICKPFSIKELIARVRAVLRRAEVAREREDVAKFRVGGIELDVAHRRVTVNGKQVHLPLKQFELLRVLMANKDRVVTREELLKKVWGADEPLDTGTLDVHIRWLREKIEADPSRPRYIKTLRGVGYRILDGEF
;
A
#
# COMPACT_ATOMS: atom_id res chain seq x y z
N MET A 1 -20.37 -7.83 -5.76
CA MET A 1 -20.11 -8.35 -4.37
C MET A 1 -19.88 -7.17 -3.45
N LYS A 2 -20.19 -7.29 -2.16
CA LYS A 2 -19.84 -6.24 -1.18
C LYS A 2 -18.34 -6.36 -0.86
N HIS A 3 -17.62 -5.22 -0.76
CA HIS A 3 -16.24 -5.26 -0.27
C HIS A 3 -16.22 -5.58 1.22
N ARG A 4 -15.27 -6.44 1.61
CA ARG A 4 -15.05 -6.88 2.99
C ARG A 4 -13.95 -6.03 3.63
N ILE A 5 -14.28 -5.38 4.72
CA ILE A 5 -13.37 -4.52 5.49
C ILE A 5 -13.11 -5.17 6.84
N LEU A 6 -11.84 -5.39 7.18
CA LEU A 6 -11.45 -5.79 8.52
C LEU A 6 -11.02 -4.53 9.28
N LEU A 7 -11.75 -4.21 10.34
CA LEU A 7 -11.44 -3.12 11.26
C LEU A 7 -10.78 -3.69 12.51
N ILE A 8 -9.57 -3.22 12.83
CA ILE A 8 -8.79 -3.67 13.99
C ILE A 8 -8.51 -2.45 14.85
N GLU A 9 -9.28 -2.31 15.93
CA GLU A 9 -9.31 -1.16 16.82
C GLU A 9 -9.72 -1.64 18.22
N ASP A 10 -8.94 -1.32 19.25
CA ASP A 10 -9.22 -1.79 20.62
C ASP A 10 -10.26 -0.93 21.36
N GLU A 11 -10.43 0.33 20.96
CA GLU A 11 -11.47 1.20 21.52
C GLU A 11 -12.84 0.85 20.95
N VAL A 12 -13.61 0.01 21.69
CA VAL A 12 -14.93 -0.48 21.26
C VAL A 12 -15.86 0.64 20.75
N PRO A 13 -15.99 1.82 21.43
CA PRO A 13 -16.86 2.88 20.91
C PRO A 13 -16.44 3.45 19.55
N ILE A 14 -15.13 3.50 19.27
CA ILE A 14 -14.59 3.92 17.98
C ILE A 14 -14.88 2.84 16.95
N ALA A 15 -14.55 1.59 17.27
CA ALA A 15 -14.78 0.44 16.38
C ALA A 15 -16.26 0.33 15.97
N ASP A 16 -17.19 0.41 16.93
CA ASP A 16 -18.63 0.32 16.67
C ASP A 16 -19.13 1.48 15.77
N SER A 17 -18.69 2.71 16.06
CA SER A 17 -19.07 3.88 15.28
C SER A 17 -18.55 3.80 13.82
N VAL A 18 -17.31 3.36 13.65
CA VAL A 18 -16.68 3.18 12.33
C VAL A 18 -17.34 2.03 11.57
N ALA A 19 -17.54 0.88 12.24
CA ALA A 19 -18.17 -0.29 11.63
C ALA A 19 -19.59 0.04 11.15
N TYR A 20 -20.41 0.65 12.01
CA TYR A 20 -21.75 1.08 11.65
C TYR A 20 -21.75 1.99 10.41
N ALA A 21 -20.88 2.98 10.38
CA ALA A 21 -20.80 3.91 9.25
C ALA A 21 -20.36 3.23 7.95
N LEU A 22 -19.41 2.32 8.00
CA LEU A 22 -18.95 1.54 6.84
C LEU A 22 -20.07 0.59 6.34
N GLU A 23 -20.81 -0.03 7.23
CA GLU A 23 -21.97 -0.88 6.89
C GLU A 23 -23.07 -0.08 6.19
N GLN A 24 -23.36 1.15 6.64
CA GLN A 24 -24.32 2.05 5.98
C GLN A 24 -23.87 2.43 4.55
N GLU A 25 -22.58 2.43 4.30
CA GLU A 25 -22.00 2.65 2.97
C GLU A 25 -21.96 1.39 2.09
N GLY A 26 -22.52 0.28 2.60
CA GLY A 26 -22.70 -0.97 1.87
C GLY A 26 -21.53 -1.94 1.96
N PHE A 27 -20.53 -1.70 2.81
CA PHE A 27 -19.44 -2.63 3.07
C PHE A 27 -19.89 -3.78 3.99
N GLU A 28 -19.17 -4.90 3.93
CA GLU A 28 -19.23 -5.98 4.91
C GLU A 28 -18.07 -5.78 5.89
N VAL A 29 -18.37 -5.59 7.17
CA VAL A 29 -17.36 -5.21 8.17
C VAL A 29 -17.20 -6.33 9.20
N GLN A 30 -15.96 -6.69 9.50
CA GLN A 30 -15.61 -7.52 10.65
C GLN A 30 -14.68 -6.73 11.56
N CYS A 31 -15.02 -6.68 12.87
CA CYS A 31 -14.19 -6.03 13.89
C CYS A 31 -13.30 -7.04 14.61
N ALA A 32 -12.10 -6.58 14.98
CA ALA A 32 -11.21 -7.25 15.91
C ALA A 32 -10.65 -6.20 16.89
N TYR A 33 -10.52 -6.57 18.16
CA TYR A 33 -10.22 -5.62 19.24
C TYR A 33 -8.80 -5.79 19.82
N ASP A 34 -7.97 -6.62 19.19
CA ASP A 34 -6.56 -6.79 19.51
C ASP A 34 -5.80 -7.36 18.29
N GLY A 35 -4.49 -7.24 18.31
CA GLY A 35 -3.67 -7.64 17.16
C GLY A 35 -3.68 -9.14 16.87
N LEU A 36 -3.84 -10.02 17.88
CA LEU A 36 -3.89 -11.47 17.65
C LEU A 36 -5.22 -11.89 17.02
N SER A 37 -6.34 -11.35 17.53
CA SER A 37 -7.66 -11.56 16.92
C SER A 37 -7.72 -10.95 15.51
N GLY A 38 -7.09 -9.80 15.29
CA GLY A 38 -6.93 -9.17 13.99
C GLY A 38 -6.21 -10.08 12.98
N LEU A 39 -5.11 -10.71 13.38
CA LEU A 39 -4.38 -11.64 12.52
C LEU A 39 -5.20 -12.90 12.19
N SER A 40 -5.93 -13.44 13.18
CA SER A 40 -6.82 -14.58 12.97
C SER A 40 -7.95 -14.23 12.00
N SER A 41 -8.58 -13.06 12.19
CA SER A 41 -9.66 -12.55 11.34
C SER A 41 -9.16 -12.29 9.92
N PHE A 42 -7.97 -11.71 9.74
CA PHE A 42 -7.37 -11.51 8.43
C PHE A 42 -7.30 -12.82 7.62
N ARG A 43 -6.86 -13.91 8.25
CA ARG A 43 -6.71 -15.21 7.60
C ARG A 43 -8.03 -15.93 7.29
N SER A 44 -9.08 -15.68 8.08
CA SER A 44 -10.38 -16.36 7.93
C SER A 44 -11.40 -15.54 7.13
N PHE A 45 -11.36 -14.23 7.25
CA PHE A 45 -12.33 -13.32 6.62
C PHE A 45 -11.97 -12.93 5.19
N TYR A 46 -10.67 -13.01 4.81
CA TYR A 46 -10.15 -12.60 3.50
C TYR A 46 -10.60 -11.18 3.11
N PRO A 47 -10.21 -10.15 3.87
CA PRO A 47 -10.66 -8.78 3.62
C PRO A 47 -10.11 -8.20 2.32
N ASP A 48 -10.89 -7.31 1.69
CA ASP A 48 -10.46 -6.50 0.55
C ASP A 48 -9.66 -5.25 0.99
N LEU A 49 -9.84 -4.82 2.25
CA LEU A 49 -9.12 -3.72 2.89
C LEU A 49 -9.08 -3.91 4.41
N ILE A 50 -7.99 -3.49 5.03
CA ILE A 50 -7.83 -3.47 6.49
C ILE A 50 -7.74 -2.02 6.96
N VAL A 51 -8.49 -1.67 7.99
CA VAL A 51 -8.32 -0.46 8.80
C VAL A 51 -7.68 -0.89 10.11
N LEU A 52 -6.49 -0.37 10.43
CA LEU A 52 -5.62 -0.89 11.49
C LEU A 52 -5.17 0.23 12.43
N ASP A 53 -5.53 0.13 13.70
CA ASP A 53 -4.88 0.93 14.73
C ASP A 53 -3.47 0.39 15.03
N LEU A 54 -2.54 1.29 15.31
CA LEU A 54 -1.19 0.92 15.73
C LEU A 54 -1.11 0.55 17.21
N MET A 55 -1.92 1.17 18.03
CA MET A 55 -1.87 1.04 19.51
C MET A 55 -2.73 -0.11 20.01
N LEU A 56 -2.47 -1.32 19.52
CA LEU A 56 -3.25 -2.50 19.87
C LEU A 56 -2.63 -3.30 21.05
N PRO A 57 -3.46 -3.91 21.89
CA PRO A 57 -2.99 -4.87 22.91
C PRO A 57 -2.60 -6.21 22.28
N LYS A 58 -1.84 -7.02 23.03
CA LYS A 58 -1.32 -8.36 22.71
C LYS A 58 -0.31 -8.41 21.56
N LEU A 59 -0.63 -7.91 20.38
CA LEU A 59 0.25 -7.75 19.24
C LEU A 59 0.08 -6.33 18.70
N ASN A 60 1.11 -5.52 18.75
CA ASN A 60 1.03 -4.14 18.30
C ASN A 60 0.76 -4.06 16.78
N GLY A 61 0.12 -2.96 16.35
CA GLY A 61 -0.30 -2.81 14.96
C GLY A 61 0.85 -2.80 13.95
N LEU A 62 2.04 -2.34 14.35
CA LEU A 62 3.23 -2.35 13.50
C LEU A 62 3.68 -3.77 13.16
N ASP A 63 3.77 -4.64 14.17
CA ASP A 63 4.17 -6.04 13.98
C ASP A 63 3.08 -6.85 13.28
N LEU A 64 1.81 -6.52 13.54
CA LEU A 64 0.69 -7.07 12.80
C LEU A 64 0.77 -6.71 11.32
N CYS A 65 0.99 -5.43 11.00
CA CYS A 65 1.15 -4.96 9.63
C CYS A 65 2.31 -5.67 8.91
N ARG A 66 3.46 -5.78 9.56
CA ARG A 66 4.62 -6.54 9.03
C ARG A 66 4.27 -8.00 8.76
N THR A 67 3.51 -8.63 9.66
CA THR A 67 3.11 -10.03 9.52
C THR A 67 2.16 -10.21 8.34
N ILE A 68 1.14 -9.37 8.22
CA ILE A 68 0.20 -9.38 7.10
C ILE A 68 0.94 -9.15 5.78
N ARG A 69 1.89 -8.22 5.74
CA ARG A 69 2.67 -7.91 4.52
C ARG A 69 3.57 -9.06 4.04
N LYS A 70 3.95 -9.98 4.92
CA LYS A 70 4.64 -11.22 4.50
C LYS A 70 3.69 -12.20 3.77
N GLU A 71 2.40 -12.15 4.08
CA GLU A 71 1.39 -13.08 3.59
C GLU A 71 0.54 -12.51 2.45
N SER A 72 0.33 -11.16 2.40
CA SER A 72 -0.63 -10.53 1.51
C SER A 72 -0.29 -9.09 1.14
N ASN A 73 -0.79 -8.69 -0.03
CA ASN A 73 -0.79 -7.29 -0.51
C ASN A 73 -2.14 -6.59 -0.28
N VAL A 74 -2.98 -7.11 0.62
CA VAL A 74 -4.25 -6.48 0.96
C VAL A 74 -4.02 -5.02 1.36
N PRO A 75 -4.80 -4.06 0.85
CA PRO A 75 -4.68 -2.66 1.24
C PRO A 75 -4.85 -2.46 2.75
N ILE A 76 -3.97 -1.64 3.36
CA ILE A 76 -4.04 -1.29 4.79
C ILE A 76 -4.07 0.22 4.93
N ILE A 77 -5.10 0.72 5.62
CA ILE A 77 -5.18 2.10 6.13
C ILE A 77 -4.83 2.07 7.60
N ILE A 78 -3.80 2.82 8.00
CA ILE A 78 -3.38 2.91 9.40
C ILE A 78 -4.14 4.05 10.09
N LEU A 79 -4.67 3.76 11.28
CA LEU A 79 -5.12 4.78 12.23
C LEU A 79 -3.98 5.02 13.23
N THR A 80 -3.63 6.28 13.48
CA THR A 80 -2.53 6.62 14.40
C THR A 80 -2.85 7.86 15.22
N ALA A 81 -2.40 7.89 16.47
CA ALA A 81 -2.44 9.12 17.26
C ALA A 81 -1.44 10.12 16.67
N LYS A 82 -1.79 11.41 16.69
CA LYS A 82 -0.98 12.51 16.16
C LYS A 82 0.25 12.77 17.01
N THR A 83 1.23 11.87 16.99
CA THR A 83 2.50 12.04 17.68
C THR A 83 3.63 11.75 16.71
N GLU A 84 4.26 12.82 16.25
CA GLU A 84 5.54 12.92 15.56
C GLU A 84 5.62 12.33 14.12
N GLU A 85 6.45 12.97 13.33
CA GLU A 85 6.92 12.62 11.98
C GLU A 85 7.39 11.15 11.87
N ILE A 86 7.77 10.56 13.01
CA ILE A 86 8.23 9.18 13.16
C ILE A 86 7.10 8.18 12.90
N ASP A 87 5.87 8.41 13.37
CA ASP A 87 4.75 7.49 13.15
C ASP A 87 4.28 7.49 11.69
N ARG A 88 4.40 8.63 11.01
CA ARG A 88 4.16 8.76 9.57
C ARG A 88 5.20 7.99 8.75
N ILE A 89 6.47 8.11 9.10
CA ILE A 89 7.58 7.41 8.44
C ILE A 89 7.45 5.91 8.71
N LEU A 90 7.19 5.49 9.94
CA LEU A 90 7.02 4.08 10.31
C LEU A 90 5.79 3.44 9.64
N GLY A 91 4.66 4.14 9.55
CA GLY A 91 3.48 3.65 8.83
C GLY A 91 3.75 3.42 7.34
N LEU A 92 4.48 4.34 6.72
CA LEU A 92 4.94 4.20 5.33
C LEU A 92 6.03 3.11 5.21
N GLU A 93 6.97 3.01 6.15
CA GLU A 93 8.01 1.96 6.21
C GLU A 93 7.43 0.55 6.27
N LEU A 94 6.25 0.40 6.85
CA LEU A 94 5.57 -0.89 6.96
C LEU A 94 4.76 -1.25 5.71
N GLY A 95 4.75 -0.37 4.70
CA GLY A 95 4.02 -0.60 3.46
C GLY A 95 2.51 -0.41 3.59
N ALA A 96 2.05 0.46 4.50
CA ALA A 96 0.67 0.92 4.52
C ALA A 96 0.32 1.67 3.23
N ASP A 97 -0.92 1.59 2.80
CA ASP A 97 -1.40 2.20 1.56
C ASP A 97 -1.94 3.62 1.81
N ASP A 98 -2.35 3.91 3.04
CA ASP A 98 -2.77 5.22 3.51
C ASP A 98 -2.71 5.26 5.05
N TYR A 99 -2.81 6.46 5.63
CA TYR A 99 -2.89 6.66 7.08
C TYR A 99 -3.84 7.79 7.42
N ILE A 100 -4.44 7.72 8.62
CA ILE A 100 -5.35 8.73 9.15
C ILE A 100 -4.94 9.03 10.59
N CYS A 101 -4.76 10.32 10.90
CA CYS A 101 -4.44 10.75 12.25
C CYS A 101 -5.70 10.85 13.12
N LYS A 102 -5.67 10.28 14.30
CA LYS A 102 -6.67 10.52 15.35
C LYS A 102 -6.47 11.91 16.01
N PRO A 103 -7.54 12.70 16.26
CA PRO A 103 -8.93 12.42 15.94
C PRO A 103 -9.26 12.64 14.47
N PHE A 104 -10.06 11.76 13.88
CA PHE A 104 -10.49 11.83 12.47
C PHE A 104 -12.01 11.94 12.35
N SER A 105 -12.47 12.41 11.22
CA SER A 105 -13.88 12.33 10.87
C SER A 105 -14.22 11.00 10.19
N ILE A 106 -15.37 10.43 10.51
CA ILE A 106 -15.86 9.21 9.86
C ILE A 106 -15.98 9.42 8.34
N LYS A 107 -16.38 10.62 7.90
CA LYS A 107 -16.47 10.98 6.48
C LYS A 107 -15.10 10.92 5.79
N GLU A 108 -14.04 11.35 6.46
CA GLU A 108 -12.67 11.25 5.95
C GLU A 108 -12.25 9.79 5.78
N LEU A 109 -12.48 8.96 6.81
CA LEU A 109 -12.18 7.54 6.74
C LEU A 109 -12.91 6.86 5.57
N ILE A 110 -14.22 7.08 5.42
CA ILE A 110 -15.01 6.53 4.32
C ILE A 110 -14.45 6.97 2.95
N ALA A 111 -14.12 8.26 2.81
CA ALA A 111 -13.55 8.77 1.57
C ALA A 111 -12.22 8.07 1.21
N ARG A 112 -11.35 7.86 2.20
CA ARG A 112 -10.06 7.15 2.01
C ARG A 112 -10.25 5.66 1.73
N VAL A 113 -11.15 4.99 2.44
CA VAL A 113 -11.52 3.59 2.17
C VAL A 113 -11.97 3.43 0.71
N ARG A 114 -12.89 4.27 0.25
CA ARG A 114 -13.36 4.26 -1.15
C ARG A 114 -12.23 4.56 -2.14
N ALA A 115 -11.35 5.51 -1.84
CA ALA A 115 -10.23 5.86 -2.71
C ALA A 115 -9.22 4.73 -2.83
N VAL A 116 -8.92 4.03 -1.72
CA VAL A 116 -8.00 2.89 -1.70
C VAL A 116 -8.60 1.70 -2.44
N LEU A 117 -9.87 1.35 -2.18
CA LEU A 117 -10.56 0.26 -2.88
C LEU A 117 -10.67 0.53 -4.37
N ARG A 118 -11.08 1.72 -4.80
CA ARG A 118 -11.14 2.10 -6.22
C ARG A 118 -9.78 1.97 -6.90
N ARG A 119 -8.68 2.37 -6.23
CA ARG A 119 -7.32 2.18 -6.77
C ARG A 119 -6.99 0.70 -6.96
N ALA A 120 -7.39 -0.14 -6.00
CA ALA A 120 -7.22 -1.59 -6.09
C ALA A 120 -8.09 -2.21 -7.21
N GLU A 121 -9.32 -1.73 -7.41
CA GLU A 121 -10.21 -2.18 -8.49
C GLU A 121 -9.74 -1.73 -9.86
N VAL A 122 -9.42 -0.45 -10.04
CA VAL A 122 -8.88 0.07 -11.33
C VAL A 122 -7.59 -0.65 -11.71
N ALA A 123 -6.80 -1.09 -10.73
CA ALA A 123 -5.71 -2.00 -10.98
C ALA A 123 -6.24 -3.35 -11.53
N ARG A 124 -7.31 -3.92 -10.96
CA ARG A 124 -7.93 -5.19 -11.41
C ARG A 124 -8.62 -5.07 -12.78
N GLU A 125 -9.38 -4.01 -13.05
CA GLU A 125 -10.14 -3.84 -14.31
C GLU A 125 -9.26 -3.53 -15.53
N ARG A 126 -8.06 -2.99 -15.33
CA ARG A 126 -7.04 -2.86 -16.37
C ARG A 126 -6.28 -4.17 -16.61
N GLU A 127 -6.68 -5.21 -15.95
CA GLU A 127 -6.02 -6.50 -15.77
C GLU A 127 -6.09 -7.46 -16.96
N ASP A 128 -6.89 -7.21 -17.96
CA ASP A 128 -7.01 -8.18 -19.06
C ASP A 128 -5.84 -8.18 -20.05
N VAL A 129 -4.84 -7.29 -19.95
CA VAL A 129 -3.84 -7.17 -21.02
C VAL A 129 -2.37 -6.90 -20.62
N ALA A 130 -1.97 -6.62 -19.40
CA ALA A 130 -0.57 -6.18 -19.22
C ALA A 130 0.28 -7.04 -18.28
N LYS A 131 1.05 -7.94 -18.87
CA LYS A 131 2.30 -8.43 -18.27
C LYS A 131 3.44 -7.53 -18.73
N PHE A 132 4.15 -6.94 -17.77
CA PHE A 132 5.35 -6.17 -18.05
C PHE A 132 6.59 -7.01 -17.74
N ARG A 133 7.61 -6.86 -18.59
CA ARG A 133 8.92 -7.47 -18.34
C ARG A 133 10.02 -6.44 -18.58
N VAL A 134 10.91 -6.33 -17.58
CA VAL A 134 12.09 -5.46 -17.65
C VAL A 134 13.27 -6.22 -17.04
N GLY A 135 14.20 -6.67 -17.85
CA GLY A 135 15.28 -7.56 -17.44
C GLY A 135 14.75 -8.81 -16.74
N GLY A 136 15.20 -9.04 -15.52
CA GLY A 136 14.72 -10.16 -14.68
C GLY A 136 13.43 -9.91 -13.91
N ILE A 137 12.80 -8.73 -14.05
CA ILE A 137 11.57 -8.36 -13.36
C ILE A 137 10.38 -8.68 -14.25
N GLU A 138 9.44 -9.46 -13.75
CA GLU A 138 8.13 -9.69 -14.38
C GLU A 138 7.04 -9.19 -13.44
N LEU A 139 6.11 -8.41 -13.98
CA LEU A 139 4.96 -7.88 -13.26
C LEU A 139 3.68 -8.33 -13.98
N ASP A 140 2.89 -9.15 -13.32
CA ASP A 140 1.58 -9.59 -13.75
C ASP A 140 0.53 -8.71 -13.04
N VAL A 141 -0.07 -7.82 -13.80
CA VAL A 141 -1.03 -6.84 -13.25
C VAL A 141 -2.28 -7.56 -12.77
N ALA A 142 -2.77 -8.54 -13.56
CA ALA A 142 -3.99 -9.29 -13.28
C ALA A 142 -3.94 -10.00 -11.91
N HIS A 143 -2.85 -10.64 -11.61
CA HIS A 143 -2.69 -11.39 -10.37
C HIS A 143 -1.95 -10.61 -9.29
N ARG A 144 -1.65 -9.31 -9.53
CA ARG A 144 -0.82 -8.46 -8.66
C ARG A 144 0.45 -9.17 -8.20
N ARG A 145 1.06 -9.92 -9.11
CA ARG A 145 2.25 -10.72 -8.85
C ARG A 145 3.48 -10.04 -9.43
N VAL A 146 4.54 -10.02 -8.66
CA VAL A 146 5.86 -9.58 -9.12
C VAL A 146 6.84 -10.72 -8.89
N THR A 147 7.66 -11.00 -9.90
CA THR A 147 8.80 -11.89 -9.75
C THR A 147 10.08 -11.18 -10.15
N VAL A 148 11.16 -11.49 -9.46
CA VAL A 148 12.51 -11.02 -9.78
C VAL A 148 13.41 -12.24 -9.93
N ASN A 149 13.94 -12.44 -11.14
CA ASN A 149 14.72 -13.62 -11.50
C ASN A 149 13.98 -14.94 -11.16
N GLY A 150 12.66 -14.99 -11.43
CA GLY A 150 11.80 -16.13 -11.19
C GLY A 150 11.35 -16.32 -9.73
N LYS A 151 11.84 -15.52 -8.78
CA LYS A 151 11.41 -15.57 -7.39
C LYS A 151 10.30 -14.55 -7.14
N GLN A 152 9.20 -14.97 -6.52
CA GLN A 152 8.09 -14.09 -6.17
C GLN A 152 8.51 -13.09 -5.09
N VAL A 153 8.15 -11.82 -5.31
CA VAL A 153 8.40 -10.71 -4.40
C VAL A 153 7.07 -10.05 -4.03
N HIS A 154 6.83 -9.89 -2.73
CA HIS A 154 5.64 -9.19 -2.25
C HIS A 154 5.89 -7.69 -2.17
N LEU A 155 5.06 -6.93 -2.90
CA LEU A 155 5.08 -5.47 -2.90
C LEU A 155 3.76 -4.93 -2.34
N PRO A 156 3.79 -4.01 -1.36
CA PRO A 156 2.62 -3.22 -0.97
C PRO A 156 2.02 -2.46 -2.16
N LEU A 157 0.73 -2.10 -2.06
CA LEU A 157 -0.03 -1.51 -3.18
C LEU A 157 0.71 -0.33 -3.84
N LYS A 158 1.22 0.62 -3.05
CA LYS A 158 1.92 1.80 -3.59
C LYS A 158 3.22 1.45 -4.30
N GLN A 159 3.97 0.48 -3.77
CA GLN A 159 5.20 0.00 -4.41
C GLN A 159 4.90 -0.77 -5.70
N PHE A 160 3.84 -1.58 -5.70
CA PHE A 160 3.37 -2.28 -6.89
C PHE A 160 2.96 -1.29 -7.99
N GLU A 161 2.12 -0.30 -7.67
CA GLU A 161 1.69 0.73 -8.61
C GLU A 161 2.86 1.58 -9.11
N LEU A 162 3.80 1.91 -8.24
CA LEU A 162 5.01 2.63 -8.61
C LEU A 162 5.85 1.84 -9.63
N LEU A 163 6.06 0.54 -9.37
CA LEU A 163 6.75 -0.34 -10.30
C LEU A 163 5.99 -0.48 -11.62
N ARG A 164 4.66 -0.64 -11.56
CA ARG A 164 3.80 -0.72 -12.76
C ARG A 164 3.92 0.53 -13.62
N VAL A 165 3.83 1.72 -13.02
CA VAL A 165 3.96 3.00 -13.75
C VAL A 165 5.34 3.12 -14.40
N LEU A 166 6.40 2.75 -13.69
CA LEU A 166 7.76 2.77 -14.23
C LEU A 166 7.93 1.78 -15.38
N MET A 167 7.46 0.51 -15.21
CA MET A 167 7.58 -0.52 -16.25
C MET A 167 6.74 -0.21 -17.49
N ALA A 168 5.55 0.38 -17.31
CA ALA A 168 4.73 0.86 -18.43
C ALA A 168 5.37 2.03 -19.21
N ASN A 169 6.36 2.72 -18.62
CA ASN A 169 7.13 3.79 -19.23
C ASN A 169 8.63 3.41 -19.32
N LYS A 170 8.90 2.14 -19.62
CA LYS A 170 10.26 1.63 -19.77
C LYS A 170 11.10 2.57 -20.66
N ASP A 171 12.35 2.77 -20.30
CA ASP A 171 13.33 3.62 -20.96
C ASP A 171 13.02 5.13 -20.99
N ARG A 172 11.81 5.53 -20.55
CA ARG A 172 11.40 6.92 -20.41
C ARG A 172 11.61 7.41 -18.98
N VAL A 173 11.99 8.68 -18.85
CA VAL A 173 11.99 9.36 -17.54
C VAL A 173 10.56 9.70 -17.15
N VAL A 174 10.11 9.24 -15.99
CA VAL A 174 8.84 9.63 -15.38
C VAL A 174 9.15 10.65 -14.31
N THR A 175 8.53 11.83 -14.40
CA THR A 175 8.78 12.91 -13.46
C THR A 175 8.23 12.58 -12.07
N ARG A 176 8.76 13.26 -11.04
CA ARG A 176 8.27 13.11 -9.66
C ARG A 176 6.78 13.42 -9.58
N GLU A 177 6.35 14.48 -10.21
CA GLU A 177 4.95 14.91 -10.26
C GLU A 177 4.06 13.87 -10.95
N GLU A 178 4.48 13.34 -12.09
CA GLU A 178 3.75 12.27 -12.79
C GLU A 178 3.61 11.02 -11.93
N LEU A 179 4.67 10.62 -11.20
CA LEU A 179 4.63 9.46 -10.29
C LEU A 179 3.68 9.70 -9.12
N LEU A 180 3.77 10.84 -8.46
CA LEU A 180 2.89 11.21 -7.36
C LEU A 180 1.44 11.22 -7.82
N LYS A 181 1.13 11.91 -8.92
CA LYS A 181 -0.23 11.98 -9.48
C LYS A 181 -0.79 10.62 -9.86
N LYS A 182 0.01 9.76 -10.52
CA LYS A 182 -0.45 8.45 -10.99
C LYS A 182 -0.61 7.43 -9.88
N VAL A 183 0.22 7.50 -8.82
CA VAL A 183 0.25 6.50 -7.74
C VAL A 183 -0.58 6.93 -6.54
N TRP A 184 -0.60 8.23 -6.21
CA TRP A 184 -1.34 8.74 -5.04
C TRP A 184 -2.59 9.53 -5.40
N GLY A 185 -2.69 10.11 -6.58
CA GLY A 185 -3.81 10.93 -7.04
C GLY A 185 -3.45 12.42 -7.11
N ALA A 186 -4.34 13.21 -7.73
CA ALA A 186 -4.09 14.64 -7.99
C ALA A 186 -4.31 15.54 -6.76
N ASP A 187 -5.08 15.07 -5.77
CA ASP A 187 -5.62 15.88 -4.68
C ASP A 187 -4.86 15.72 -3.35
N GLU A 188 -3.81 14.90 -3.31
CA GLU A 188 -3.01 14.76 -2.10
C GLU A 188 -1.81 15.74 -2.12
N PRO A 189 -1.66 16.60 -1.10
CA PRO A 189 -0.45 17.39 -0.90
C PRO A 189 0.66 16.47 -0.40
N LEU A 190 1.27 15.73 -1.31
CA LEU A 190 2.35 14.79 -0.97
C LEU A 190 3.69 15.50 -1.03
N ASP A 191 4.42 15.42 0.07
CA ASP A 191 5.82 15.78 0.09
C ASP A 191 6.63 14.86 -0.86
N THR A 192 7.53 15.44 -1.62
CA THR A 192 8.44 14.72 -2.51
C THR A 192 9.29 13.68 -1.78
N GLY A 193 9.50 13.84 -0.46
CA GLY A 193 10.18 12.88 0.39
C GLY A 193 9.48 11.51 0.46
N THR A 194 8.16 11.48 0.43
CA THR A 194 7.37 10.23 0.43
C THR A 194 7.70 9.35 -0.79
N LEU A 195 7.84 9.95 -1.98
CA LEU A 195 8.21 9.22 -3.19
C LEU A 195 9.60 8.57 -3.07
N ASP A 196 10.59 9.32 -2.56
CA ASP A 196 11.97 8.84 -2.43
C ASP A 196 12.08 7.65 -1.50
N VAL A 197 11.31 7.66 -0.41
CA VAL A 197 11.21 6.55 0.54
C VAL A 197 10.63 5.30 -0.16
N HIS A 198 9.52 5.43 -0.89
CA HIS A 198 8.94 4.30 -1.62
C HIS A 198 9.86 3.76 -2.73
N ILE A 199 10.59 4.61 -3.44
CA ILE A 199 11.60 4.19 -4.41
C ILE A 199 12.74 3.43 -3.72
N ARG A 200 13.20 3.88 -2.55
CA ARG A 200 14.23 3.18 -1.77
C ARG A 200 13.75 1.77 -1.41
N TRP A 201 12.56 1.62 -0.83
CA TRP A 201 12.03 0.31 -0.46
C TRP A 201 11.77 -0.59 -1.66
N LEU A 202 11.30 -0.01 -2.77
CA LEU A 202 11.13 -0.77 -4.00
C LEU A 202 12.48 -1.33 -4.47
N ARG A 203 13.56 -0.53 -4.42
CA ARG A 203 14.92 -0.99 -4.73
C ARG A 203 15.36 -2.11 -3.81
N GLU A 204 15.10 -2.02 -2.51
CA GLU A 204 15.42 -3.08 -1.53
C GLU A 204 14.77 -4.43 -1.86
N LYS A 205 13.67 -4.41 -2.62
CA LYS A 205 12.94 -5.62 -3.04
C LYS A 205 13.35 -6.16 -4.42
N ILE A 206 13.77 -5.31 -5.35
CA ILE A 206 13.97 -5.70 -6.75
C ILE A 206 15.42 -5.59 -7.24
N GLU A 207 16.28 -4.85 -6.55
CA GLU A 207 17.68 -4.69 -6.89
C GLU A 207 18.56 -5.68 -6.13
N ALA A 208 19.65 -6.11 -6.74
CA ALA A 208 20.67 -6.90 -6.05
C ALA A 208 21.46 -6.06 -5.02
N ASP A 209 21.70 -4.78 -5.34
CA ASP A 209 22.29 -3.77 -4.45
C ASP A 209 21.48 -2.48 -4.57
N PRO A 210 20.66 -2.13 -3.55
CA PRO A 210 19.85 -0.92 -3.55
C PRO A 210 20.67 0.38 -3.65
N SER A 211 21.93 0.37 -3.20
CA SER A 211 22.83 1.54 -3.25
C SER A 211 23.42 1.76 -4.64
N ARG A 212 23.46 0.70 -5.46
CA ARG A 212 23.89 0.71 -6.85
C ARG A 212 22.81 0.13 -7.76
N PRO A 213 21.65 0.79 -7.85
CA PRO A 213 20.49 0.25 -8.55
C PRO A 213 20.77 0.05 -10.02
N ARG A 214 20.41 -1.12 -10.56
CA ARG A 214 20.56 -1.47 -11.98
C ARG A 214 19.28 -1.14 -12.75
N TYR A 215 18.14 -1.43 -12.19
CA TYR A 215 16.83 -1.24 -12.82
C TYR A 215 16.32 0.19 -12.68
N ILE A 216 16.12 0.68 -11.45
CA ILE A 216 15.53 2.00 -11.22
C ILE A 216 16.64 3.05 -11.07
N LYS A 217 16.81 3.89 -12.07
CA LYS A 217 17.77 5.00 -12.07
C LYS A 217 17.12 6.30 -11.59
N THR A 218 17.82 7.07 -10.74
CA THR A 218 17.42 8.42 -10.33
C THR A 218 18.02 9.44 -11.28
N LEU A 219 17.18 10.30 -11.85
CA LEU A 219 17.60 11.53 -12.52
C LEU A 219 17.37 12.68 -11.55
N ARG A 220 18.46 13.17 -10.95
CA ARG A 220 18.42 14.22 -9.92
C ARG A 220 17.64 15.44 -10.42
N GLY A 221 16.70 15.93 -9.60
CA GLY A 221 15.85 17.07 -9.91
C GLY A 221 14.74 16.82 -10.92
N VAL A 222 14.68 15.64 -11.57
CA VAL A 222 13.70 15.33 -12.62
C VAL A 222 12.76 14.20 -12.19
N GLY A 223 13.26 13.00 -11.93
CA GLY A 223 12.42 11.85 -11.65
C GLY A 223 13.18 10.54 -11.69
N TYR A 224 12.49 9.49 -12.15
CA TYR A 224 12.98 8.13 -12.17
C TYR A 224 12.76 7.47 -13.54
N ARG A 225 13.61 6.52 -13.86
CA ARG A 225 13.53 5.72 -15.09
C ARG A 225 13.85 4.27 -14.79
N ILE A 226 13.11 3.34 -15.38
CA ILE A 226 13.44 1.92 -15.33
C ILE A 226 14.11 1.47 -16.63
N LEU A 227 15.12 0.60 -16.50
CA LEU A 227 15.93 0.07 -17.58
C LEU A 227 16.05 -1.45 -17.44
N ASP A 228 16.44 -2.16 -18.52
CA ASP A 228 16.60 -3.63 -18.52
C ASP A 228 17.73 -4.16 -17.63
N GLY A 229 18.51 -3.29 -17.02
CA GLY A 229 19.58 -3.70 -16.10
C GLY A 229 20.83 -4.24 -16.80
N GLU A 230 20.88 -4.16 -18.12
CA GLU A 230 22.11 -4.42 -18.88
C GLU A 230 22.97 -3.16 -18.87
N PHE A 231 24.06 -3.24 -18.12
CA PHE A 231 25.38 -2.60 -18.37
C PHE A 231 26.36 -3.06 -17.32
#